data_cf33420ffb678a3ed7f499ac100b071a
#
_entry.id   cf33420ffb678a3ed7f499ac100b071a
#
_cell.length_a   1.000
_cell.length_b   1.000
_cell.length_c   1.000
_cell.angle_alpha   90.00
_cell.angle_beta   90.00
_cell.angle_gamma   90.00
#
_symmetry.space_group_name_H-M   'P 1'
#
loop_
_entity.id
_entity.type
_entity.pdbx_description
1 polymer ?
#
loop_
_entity_poly.entity_id
_entity_poly.type
_entity_poly.pdbx_seq_one_letter_code
_entity_poly.pdbx_strand_id
1 'polypeptide(L)'
;LLIALESCALAQRVLALGAPLHNNSQVSEGMKLVTAIIKPFKLDDVRKAVSDVGVQGVTVTEVRGFGRQRGHTEIYRGAEYAVEFVPKTKIEIAVDNALVDQVIEAVMKAAQTGKVGDGKIFVFDLVQVVRIRTGERDTSAI
;
A
#
# COMPACT_ATOMS: atom_id res chain seq x y z
N LEU A 1 40.38 -43.04 38.90
CA LEU A 1 40.14 -41.68 39.48
C LEU A 1 40.52 -40.54 38.47
N LEU A 2 40.09 -40.65 37.23
CA LEU A 2 40.38 -39.64 36.24
C LEU A 2 39.33 -39.60 35.07
N ILE A 3 38.01 -39.65 35.39
CA ILE A 3 36.93 -39.62 34.39
C ILE A 3 35.75 -38.71 34.84
N ALA A 4 35.99 -37.70 35.64
CA ALA A 4 34.91 -36.86 36.16
C ALA A 4 35.12 -35.34 35.98
N LEU A 5 35.99 -34.92 35.06
CA LEU A 5 36.29 -33.49 34.88
C LEU A 5 36.08 -32.96 33.47
N GLU A 6 35.61 -33.74 32.50
CA GLU A 6 35.36 -33.27 31.15
C GLU A 6 33.87 -32.94 30.81
N SER A 7 32.95 -33.22 31.75
CA SER A 7 31.51 -33.04 31.48
C SER A 7 30.98 -31.66 31.86
N CYS A 8 31.81 -30.78 32.42
CA CYS A 8 31.36 -29.44 32.85
C CYS A 8 31.72 -28.31 31.88
N ALA A 9 32.59 -28.56 30.89
CA ALA A 9 33.04 -27.55 29.94
C ALA A 9 32.13 -27.40 28.69
N LEU A 10 31.23 -28.39 28.44
CA LEU A 10 30.32 -28.34 27.28
C LEU A 10 28.99 -27.62 27.56
N ALA A 11 28.61 -27.46 28.82
CA ALA A 11 27.36 -26.83 29.22
C ALA A 11 27.43 -25.28 29.28
N GLN A 12 28.62 -24.69 29.24
CA GLN A 12 28.79 -23.22 29.30
C GLN A 12 28.96 -22.55 27.95
N ARG A 13 28.93 -23.27 26.83
CA ARG A 13 29.05 -22.68 25.46
C ARG A 13 27.74 -22.46 24.73
N VAL A 14 26.60 -22.78 25.32
CA VAL A 14 25.27 -22.63 24.65
C VAL A 14 24.53 -21.33 25.04
N LEU A 15 25.05 -20.54 25.99
CA LEU A 15 24.39 -19.34 26.51
C LEU A 15 24.97 -18.03 25.99
N ALA A 16 25.79 -18.04 24.95
CA ALA A 16 26.39 -16.83 24.37
C ALA A 16 26.08 -16.63 22.87
N LEU A 17 24.94 -17.15 22.37
CA LEU A 17 24.39 -16.76 21.08
C LEU A 17 23.09 -16.04 21.35
N GLY A 18 23.18 -14.87 22.01
CA GLY A 18 22.25 -13.80 21.83
C GLY A 18 22.34 -13.39 20.37
N ALA A 19 21.52 -14.00 19.51
CA ALA A 19 21.32 -13.50 18.17
C ALA A 19 20.95 -12.02 18.31
N PRO A 20 21.67 -11.08 17.68
CA PRO A 20 21.20 -9.72 17.63
C PRO A 20 19.84 -9.77 16.95
N LEU A 21 18.81 -9.23 17.61
CA LEU A 21 17.58 -8.86 16.98
C LEU A 21 18.02 -7.96 15.84
N HIS A 22 18.11 -8.52 14.64
CA HIS A 22 18.27 -7.75 13.42
C HIS A 22 17.03 -6.88 13.33
N ASN A 23 17.18 -5.67 13.85
CA ASN A 23 16.34 -4.54 13.47
C ASN A 23 16.73 -4.26 12.02
N ASN A 24 16.25 -5.14 11.12
CA ASN A 24 16.50 -5.04 9.69
C ASN A 24 15.55 -4.00 9.12
N SER A 25 15.82 -2.72 9.40
CA SER A 25 15.38 -1.62 8.57
C SER A 25 16.22 -1.59 7.28
N GLN A 26 16.35 -2.75 6.64
CA GLN A 26 16.68 -2.84 5.24
C GLN A 26 15.45 -2.31 4.52
N VAL A 27 15.49 -1.05 4.10
CA VAL A 27 14.62 -0.56 3.04
C VAL A 27 14.85 -1.54 1.89
N SER A 28 13.93 -2.49 1.68
CA SER A 28 14.08 -3.47 0.63
C SER A 28 14.15 -2.72 -0.69
N GLU A 29 15.26 -2.85 -1.39
CA GLU A 29 15.34 -2.39 -2.78
C GLU A 29 14.19 -3.07 -3.53
N GLY A 30 13.27 -2.28 -4.07
CA GLY A 30 12.10 -2.82 -4.74
C GLY A 30 11.10 -1.74 -5.11
N MET A 31 10.18 -2.12 -5.92
CA MET A 31 9.08 -1.27 -6.38
C MET A 31 7.77 -1.73 -5.79
N LYS A 32 6.87 -0.82 -5.55
CA LYS A 32 5.54 -1.10 -5.04
C LYS A 32 4.47 -0.48 -5.94
N LEU A 33 3.33 -1.16 -6.00
CA LEU A 33 2.10 -0.61 -6.52
C LEU A 33 1.21 -0.17 -5.35
N VAL A 34 1.05 1.12 -5.20
CA VAL A 34 0.10 1.70 -4.25
C VAL A 34 -1.23 1.85 -4.97
N THR A 35 -2.24 1.12 -4.52
CA THR A 35 -3.61 1.19 -5.04
C THR A 35 -4.51 1.83 -4.00
N ALA A 36 -5.16 2.92 -4.33
CA ALA A 36 -6.11 3.61 -3.45
C ALA A 36 -7.52 3.59 -4.03
N ILE A 37 -8.51 3.21 -3.22
CA ILE A 37 -9.93 3.34 -3.56
C ILE A 37 -10.48 4.52 -2.76
N ILE A 38 -10.91 5.57 -3.45
CA ILE A 38 -11.31 6.85 -2.83
C ILE A 38 -12.71 7.29 -3.28
N LYS A 39 -13.24 8.32 -2.65
CA LYS A 39 -14.42 9.04 -3.11
C LYS A 39 -14.10 9.81 -4.40
N PRO A 40 -14.96 9.80 -5.44
CA PRO A 40 -14.65 10.41 -6.73
C PRO A 40 -14.25 11.88 -6.64
N PHE A 41 -14.94 12.67 -5.82
CA PHE A 41 -14.66 14.11 -5.67
C PHE A 41 -13.33 14.44 -4.99
N LYS A 42 -12.61 13.43 -4.48
CA LYS A 42 -11.29 13.57 -3.87
C LYS A 42 -10.13 13.34 -4.86
N LEU A 43 -10.43 13.00 -6.10
CA LEU A 43 -9.43 12.65 -7.09
C LEU A 43 -8.41 13.78 -7.32
N ASP A 44 -8.87 15.01 -7.51
CA ASP A 44 -7.99 16.16 -7.80
C ASP A 44 -7.08 16.49 -6.61
N ASP A 45 -7.62 16.44 -5.39
CA ASP A 45 -6.86 16.67 -4.16
C ASP A 45 -5.73 15.62 -4.04
N VAL A 46 -6.07 14.34 -4.26
CA VAL A 46 -5.10 13.24 -4.18
C VAL A 46 -4.05 13.35 -5.28
N ARG A 47 -4.46 13.61 -6.54
CA ARG A 47 -3.54 13.79 -7.67
C ARG A 47 -2.50 14.88 -7.38
N LYS A 48 -2.94 16.02 -6.87
CA LYS A 48 -2.05 17.11 -6.48
C LYS A 48 -1.08 16.68 -5.38
N ALA A 49 -1.61 16.08 -4.31
CA ALA A 49 -0.81 15.65 -3.16
C ALA A 49 0.28 14.64 -3.54
N VAL A 50 -0.02 13.66 -4.42
CA VAL A 50 0.99 12.68 -4.84
C VAL A 50 2.01 13.27 -5.82
N SER A 51 1.63 14.24 -6.65
CA SER A 51 2.58 14.99 -7.48
C SER A 51 3.56 15.79 -6.63
N ASP A 52 3.10 16.39 -5.54
CA ASP A 52 3.94 17.19 -4.63
C ASP A 52 5.02 16.34 -3.93
N VAL A 53 4.82 15.04 -3.78
CA VAL A 53 5.83 14.09 -3.24
C VAL A 53 6.69 13.44 -4.32
N GLY A 54 6.57 13.88 -5.58
CA GLY A 54 7.45 13.46 -6.67
C GLY A 54 6.93 12.34 -7.57
N VAL A 55 5.69 11.90 -7.38
CA VAL A 55 5.05 10.91 -8.26
C VAL A 55 4.80 11.51 -9.64
N GLN A 56 5.30 10.86 -10.70
CA GLN A 56 5.20 11.35 -12.08
C GLN A 56 4.02 10.75 -12.85
N GLY A 57 3.53 9.57 -12.44
CA GLY A 57 2.48 8.85 -13.15
C GLY A 57 1.41 8.30 -12.23
N VAL A 58 0.15 8.48 -12.60
CA VAL A 58 -1.02 7.97 -11.88
C VAL A 58 -1.99 7.38 -12.88
N THR A 59 -2.45 6.15 -12.62
CA THR A 59 -3.53 5.53 -13.40
C THR A 59 -4.83 5.64 -12.63
N VAL A 60 -5.89 6.06 -13.29
CA VAL A 60 -7.20 6.27 -12.68
C VAL A 60 -8.24 5.39 -13.37
N THR A 61 -9.06 4.72 -12.55
CA THR A 61 -10.17 3.88 -13.03
C THR A 61 -11.43 4.18 -12.22
N GLU A 62 -12.54 4.38 -12.89
CA GLU A 62 -13.85 4.45 -12.23
C GLU A 62 -14.28 3.04 -11.82
N VAL A 63 -14.65 2.89 -10.57
CA VAL A 63 -15.07 1.62 -9.99
C VAL A 63 -16.33 1.78 -9.16
N ARG A 64 -16.97 0.68 -8.82
CA ARG A 64 -18.09 0.66 -7.90
C ARG A 64 -17.71 -0.17 -6.67
N GLY A 65 -18.01 0.36 -5.50
CA GLY A 65 -17.73 -0.30 -4.23
C GLY A 65 -19.00 -0.63 -3.46
N PHE A 66 -19.02 -1.80 -2.84
CA PHE A 66 -20.00 -2.18 -1.84
C PHE A 66 -19.31 -2.28 -0.47
N GLY A 67 -19.92 -1.79 0.58
CA GLY A 67 -19.34 -1.86 1.91
C GLY A 67 -20.20 -1.18 2.98
N ARG A 68 -19.56 -0.73 4.06
CA ARG A 68 -20.28 -0.08 5.19
C ARG A 68 -21.02 1.20 4.81
N GLN A 69 -20.58 1.88 3.75
CA GLN A 69 -21.36 2.94 3.12
C GLN A 69 -22.45 2.23 2.30
N ARG A 70 -23.62 2.03 2.91
CA ARG A 70 -24.78 1.49 2.21
C ARG A 70 -25.15 2.43 1.07
N GLY A 71 -25.59 1.86 -0.06
CA GLY A 71 -26.20 2.61 -1.14
C GLY A 71 -27.44 3.36 -0.63
N HIS A 72 -27.91 4.31 -1.40
CA HIS A 72 -29.17 5.00 -1.19
C HIS A 72 -30.27 4.35 -1.99
N THR A 73 -31.51 4.54 -1.54
CA THR A 73 -32.69 4.10 -2.30
C THR A 73 -32.96 5.14 -3.38
N GLU A 74 -33.03 4.69 -4.63
CA GLU A 74 -33.47 5.52 -5.77
C GLU A 74 -34.89 5.11 -6.15
N ILE A 75 -35.73 6.10 -6.45
CA ILE A 75 -37.08 5.86 -6.96
C ILE A 75 -37.06 6.03 -8.48
N TYR A 76 -37.32 4.93 -9.18
CA TYR A 76 -37.46 4.97 -10.64
C TYR A 76 -38.82 4.41 -11.04
N ARG A 77 -39.64 5.21 -11.72
CA ARG A 77 -41.01 4.87 -12.14
C ARG A 77 -41.93 4.34 -10.99
N GLY A 78 -41.75 4.90 -9.78
CA GLY A 78 -42.54 4.52 -8.62
C GLY A 78 -42.14 3.25 -7.90
N ALA A 79 -41.04 2.61 -8.32
CA ALA A 79 -40.45 1.47 -7.63
C ALA A 79 -39.16 1.92 -6.91
N GLU A 80 -39.02 1.47 -5.67
CA GLU A 80 -37.76 1.69 -4.88
C GLU A 80 -36.73 0.66 -5.29
N TYR A 81 -35.54 1.15 -5.71
CA TYR A 81 -34.37 0.32 -5.97
C TYR A 81 -33.30 0.63 -4.94
N ALA A 82 -32.85 -0.38 -4.21
CA ALA A 82 -31.68 -0.26 -3.36
C ALA A 82 -30.42 -0.20 -4.23
N VAL A 83 -29.73 0.96 -4.28
CA VAL A 83 -28.43 1.09 -4.92
C VAL A 83 -27.39 0.52 -3.96
N GLU A 84 -27.01 -0.73 -4.15
CA GLU A 84 -26.04 -1.42 -3.28
C GLU A 84 -24.61 -0.97 -3.53
N PHE A 85 -24.28 -0.62 -4.77
CA PHE A 85 -22.94 -0.18 -5.18
C PHE A 85 -22.84 1.33 -5.32
N VAL A 86 -21.80 1.89 -4.72
CA VAL A 86 -21.50 3.32 -4.73
C VAL A 86 -20.34 3.61 -5.68
N PRO A 87 -20.39 4.69 -6.48
CA PRO A 87 -19.27 5.10 -7.30
C PRO A 87 -18.02 5.36 -6.44
N LYS A 88 -16.88 4.87 -6.91
CA LYS A 88 -15.56 5.09 -6.34
C LYS A 88 -14.54 5.34 -7.45
N THR A 89 -13.41 5.86 -7.08
CA THR A 89 -12.26 5.99 -7.98
C THR A 89 -11.12 5.14 -7.46
N LYS A 90 -10.58 4.29 -8.32
CA LYS A 90 -9.34 3.55 -8.05
C LYS A 90 -8.18 4.32 -8.65
N ILE A 91 -7.14 4.54 -7.86
CA ILE A 91 -5.89 5.16 -8.26
C ILE A 91 -4.80 4.13 -8.10
N GLU A 92 -3.94 4.00 -9.09
CA GLU A 92 -2.79 3.09 -9.07
C GLU A 92 -1.51 3.88 -9.36
N ILE A 93 -0.51 3.71 -8.51
CA ILE A 93 0.73 4.47 -8.49
C ILE A 93 1.88 3.48 -8.31
N ALA A 94 2.74 3.34 -9.31
CA ALA A 94 3.99 2.59 -9.19
C ALA A 94 5.07 3.52 -8.62
N VAL A 95 5.73 3.10 -7.56
CA VAL A 95 6.75 3.91 -6.89
C VAL A 95 7.91 3.04 -6.37
N ASP A 96 9.06 3.67 -6.19
CA ASP A 96 10.16 3.09 -5.43
C ASP A 96 9.73 2.86 -3.98
N ASN A 97 10.23 1.79 -3.38
CA ASN A 97 9.92 1.43 -1.99
C ASN A 97 10.21 2.57 -1.00
N ALA A 98 11.22 3.40 -1.28
CA ALA A 98 11.57 4.55 -0.43
C ALA A 98 10.47 5.63 -0.37
N LEU A 99 9.61 5.73 -1.39
CA LEU A 99 8.54 6.73 -1.46
C LEU A 99 7.19 6.24 -0.95
N VAL A 100 7.05 4.94 -0.68
CA VAL A 100 5.74 4.32 -0.34
C VAL A 100 5.06 5.01 0.83
N ASP A 101 5.76 5.21 1.94
CA ASP A 101 5.18 5.80 3.15
C ASP A 101 4.74 7.25 2.92
N GLN A 102 5.52 8.02 2.17
CA GLN A 102 5.20 9.40 1.81
C GLN A 102 3.95 9.47 0.92
N VAL A 103 3.84 8.55 -0.05
CA VAL A 103 2.68 8.45 -0.94
C VAL A 103 1.44 8.04 -0.15
N ILE A 104 1.54 7.05 0.75
CA ILE A 104 0.43 6.64 1.61
C ILE A 104 -0.06 7.83 2.44
N GLU A 105 0.85 8.55 3.08
CA GLU A 105 0.51 9.71 3.92
C GLU A 105 -0.15 10.82 3.11
N ALA A 106 0.38 11.13 1.92
CA ALA A 106 -0.19 12.13 1.01
C ALA A 106 -1.62 11.77 0.58
N VAL A 107 -1.83 10.50 0.17
CA VAL A 107 -3.15 9.99 -0.21
C VAL A 107 -4.12 10.04 0.97
N MET A 108 -3.69 9.60 2.16
CA MET A 108 -4.53 9.62 3.36
C MET A 108 -4.98 11.05 3.71
N LYS A 109 -4.06 11.99 3.78
CA LYS A 109 -4.38 13.40 4.11
C LYS A 109 -5.34 14.02 3.11
N ALA A 110 -5.12 13.77 1.81
CA ALA A 110 -5.95 14.35 0.75
C ALA A 110 -7.34 13.70 0.65
N ALA A 111 -7.42 12.36 0.81
CA ALA A 111 -8.67 11.61 0.62
C ALA A 111 -9.57 11.59 1.86
N GLN A 112 -9.01 11.77 3.05
CA GLN A 112 -9.73 11.64 4.32
C GLN A 112 -10.83 12.70 4.47
N THR A 113 -12.05 12.27 4.77
CA THR A 113 -13.18 13.14 5.17
C THR A 113 -13.67 12.85 6.58
N GLY A 114 -13.18 11.81 7.23
CA GLY A 114 -13.63 11.32 8.53
C GLY A 114 -14.99 10.59 8.50
N LYS A 115 -15.54 10.39 7.31
CA LYS A 115 -16.85 9.73 7.13
C LYS A 115 -16.67 8.31 6.57
N VAL A 116 -17.62 7.44 6.86
CA VAL A 116 -17.68 6.11 6.25
C VAL A 116 -17.61 6.23 4.73
N GLY A 117 -16.84 5.36 4.11
CA GLY A 117 -16.67 5.34 2.66
C GLY A 117 -15.46 6.12 2.14
N ASP A 118 -14.57 6.63 2.99
CA ASP A 118 -13.33 7.30 2.56
C ASP A 118 -12.43 6.38 1.71
N GLY A 119 -12.53 5.07 1.93
CA GLY A 119 -11.85 4.09 1.10
C GLY A 119 -10.73 3.35 1.81
N LYS A 120 -9.81 2.79 1.03
CA LYS A 120 -8.66 2.00 1.51
C LYS A 120 -7.48 2.16 0.57
N ILE A 121 -6.30 1.97 1.12
CA ILE A 121 -5.05 1.87 0.36
C ILE A 121 -4.53 0.43 0.48
N PHE A 122 -4.04 -0.10 -0.62
CA PHE A 122 -3.40 -1.41 -0.73
C PHE A 122 -2.02 -1.21 -1.31
N VAL A 123 -1.04 -1.97 -0.82
CA VAL A 123 0.32 -1.94 -1.33
C VAL A 123 0.70 -3.34 -1.77
N PHE A 124 1.19 -3.45 -3.00
CA PHE A 124 1.62 -4.72 -3.59
C PHE A 124 3.08 -4.62 -4.01
N ASP A 125 3.80 -5.74 -3.93
CA ASP A 125 5.12 -5.85 -4.53
C ASP A 125 5.00 -5.87 -6.05
N LEU A 126 5.81 -5.05 -6.73
CA LEU A 126 5.99 -5.11 -8.17
C LEU A 126 7.26 -5.90 -8.47
N VAL A 127 7.10 -7.02 -9.13
CA VAL A 127 8.23 -7.86 -9.55
C VAL A 127 9.00 -7.21 -10.68
N GLN A 128 8.31 -6.53 -11.60
CA GLN A 128 8.91 -5.90 -12.76
C GLN A 128 8.03 -4.77 -13.28
N VAL A 129 8.65 -3.71 -13.75
CA VAL A 129 8.02 -2.62 -14.52
C VAL A 129 8.79 -2.42 -15.81
N VAL A 130 8.09 -2.19 -16.91
CA VAL A 130 8.71 -1.90 -18.22
C VAL A 130 8.01 -0.69 -18.84
N ARG A 131 8.77 0.35 -19.19
CA ARG A 131 8.26 1.50 -19.93
C ARG A 131 8.12 1.16 -21.41
N ILE A 132 6.90 1.15 -21.92
CA ILE A 132 6.61 0.69 -23.29
C ILE A 132 7.39 1.49 -24.34
N ARG A 133 7.49 2.82 -24.17
CA ARG A 133 8.13 3.70 -25.17
C ARG A 133 9.63 3.46 -25.32
N THR A 134 10.33 3.20 -24.23
CA THR A 134 11.81 3.16 -24.20
C THR A 134 12.37 1.78 -23.90
N GLY A 135 11.58 0.85 -23.39
CA GLY A 135 12.03 -0.46 -22.95
C GLY A 135 12.80 -0.44 -21.63
N GLU A 136 12.90 0.72 -20.97
CA GLU A 136 13.50 0.85 -19.63
C GLU A 136 12.77 -0.06 -18.65
N ARG A 137 13.51 -0.54 -17.65
CA ARG A 137 13.00 -1.51 -16.70
C ARG A 137 13.15 -1.02 -15.26
N ASP A 138 12.27 -1.55 -14.41
CA ASP A 138 12.31 -1.42 -12.97
C ASP A 138 12.32 0.07 -12.52
N THR A 139 13.17 0.47 -11.60
CA THR A 139 13.22 1.84 -11.07
C THR A 139 13.44 2.91 -12.15
N SER A 140 14.12 2.57 -13.24
CA SER A 140 14.31 3.48 -14.38
C SER A 140 13.02 3.66 -15.22
N ALA A 141 12.04 2.79 -15.04
CA ALA A 141 10.77 2.80 -15.74
C ALA A 141 9.64 3.52 -15.00
N ILE A 142 9.88 3.94 -13.77
CA ILE A 142 8.89 4.62 -12.90
C ILE A 142 9.00 6.14 -13.04
#